data_527b19ab0ecf5bcee38865181e2235c5
#
_entry.id   527b19ab0ecf5bcee38865181e2235c5
#
_cell.length_a   1.000
_cell.length_b   1.000
_cell.length_c   1.000
_cell.angle_alpha   90.00
_cell.angle_beta   90.00
_cell.angle_gamma   90.00
#
_symmetry.space_group_name_H-M   'P 1'
#
loop_
_entity.id
_entity.type
_entity.pdbx_description
1 polymer ?
#
loop_
_entity_poly.entity_id
_entity_poly.type
_entity_poly.pdbx_seq_one_letter_code
_entity_poly.pdbx_strand_id
1 'polypeptide(L)'
;MKSGNKEIGFGKQTITQVFAEWYTVPSYQRHYVWESDNVNDMLDDFASNYIEHAKEEYFLGSYIIQSKDNNNDLLDGQQRITTLFLLFAFLRDYADSSCDVKETCVDLIFQKANKIKQIPERIRLSYEIRGNVKKFIEEYLMTPGSITQHWDEIVKKANDKKESTSIQRMCNALVCYNEYFTTHEEIDLDAFLSFILNNVVMIYISADSLEDAFRLFSVMNDRGQKLSNADILKSSNLEKIEDDGEMNEYAREWENMQEDLGNDFDRFLAYVRTMLLKKRQKMNLLDEYDKQVFKAGKIKQGKEFFNYVFKAYEDYNKLINLAGNEDSEYCTLIRTLNECMPSTDWIPVILAYGRKFGNDGLLEFTQKVACKNIADAVCGKTPSYRIDNLINIINLIEEACNTSDVLEAHDYYSFNEQVFMANIQSEIYGRRYTYALLMLLEYKYKDKSEWKDFGTTSIEHILPQNPKATSQWVKDFDEEQRDYYTHRIGNLCLIGRRKNSSLGNLDYQEKLKRYFEKNIGSFASSQKIYKTYPNAWTPDTVKENQERVIKDLMEIFGIKDSCSKTEPLSYIEQQKTIFPNAYEPWSVIDDKKLVTLYKEGKSVNELMNIFLRNRGAIKARLLKLTGIDIDK
;
A
#
# COMPACT_ATOMS: atom_id res chain seq x y z
N MET A 1 -10.76 -7.14 -47.44
CA MET A 1 -10.40 -7.09 -46.00
C MET A 1 -11.00 -8.30 -45.35
N LYS A 2 -10.24 -9.36 -45.08
CA LYS A 2 -10.70 -10.51 -44.31
C LYS A 2 -10.50 -10.16 -42.83
N SER A 3 -11.58 -10.13 -42.08
CA SER A 3 -11.52 -10.13 -40.62
C SER A 3 -10.93 -11.47 -40.20
N GLY A 4 -9.64 -11.49 -39.88
CA GLY A 4 -9.04 -12.65 -39.26
C GLY A 4 -9.68 -12.88 -37.90
N ASN A 5 -10.25 -14.06 -37.68
CA ASN A 5 -10.57 -14.52 -36.34
C ASN A 5 -9.27 -14.47 -35.52
N LYS A 6 -9.26 -13.71 -34.46
CA LYS A 6 -8.20 -13.75 -33.46
C LYS A 6 -8.32 -15.09 -32.72
N GLU A 7 -7.42 -16.02 -33.00
CA GLU A 7 -7.41 -17.32 -32.34
C GLU A 7 -6.58 -17.24 -31.06
N ILE A 8 -7.20 -17.54 -29.94
CA ILE A 8 -6.51 -17.80 -28.68
C ILE A 8 -6.07 -19.26 -28.71
N GLY A 9 -4.77 -19.51 -28.79
CA GLY A 9 -4.21 -20.83 -28.65
C GLY A 9 -4.09 -21.22 -27.18
N PHE A 10 -4.46 -22.44 -26.83
CA PHE A 10 -4.21 -23.00 -25.52
C PHE A 10 -3.95 -24.50 -25.60
N GLY A 11 -3.18 -25.01 -24.65
CA GLY A 11 -2.90 -26.43 -24.60
C GLY A 11 -1.98 -26.80 -23.43
N LYS A 12 -1.78 -28.11 -23.28
CA LYS A 12 -0.83 -28.68 -22.32
C LYS A 12 0.48 -28.98 -23.04
N GLN A 13 1.60 -28.64 -22.44
CA GLN A 13 2.95 -28.94 -22.92
C GLN A 13 3.81 -29.52 -21.81
N THR A 14 4.63 -30.51 -22.15
CA THR A 14 5.72 -30.98 -21.30
C THR A 14 6.86 -29.97 -21.28
N ILE A 15 7.75 -30.02 -20.30
CA ILE A 15 8.90 -29.11 -20.25
C ILE A 15 9.80 -29.26 -21.50
N THR A 16 9.93 -30.48 -22.04
CA THR A 16 10.60 -30.68 -23.35
C THR A 16 9.99 -29.82 -24.46
N GLN A 17 8.65 -29.76 -24.53
CA GLN A 17 7.94 -28.94 -25.52
C GLN A 17 8.06 -27.45 -25.24
N VAL A 18 8.00 -27.05 -23.98
CA VAL A 18 8.22 -25.65 -23.57
C VAL A 18 9.61 -25.19 -24.03
N PHE A 19 10.66 -25.94 -23.74
CA PHE A 19 12.02 -25.56 -24.10
C PHE A 19 12.43 -25.93 -25.57
N ALA A 20 11.49 -26.42 -26.37
CA ALA A 20 11.66 -26.47 -27.81
C ALA A 20 11.48 -25.11 -28.50
N GLU A 21 10.80 -24.18 -27.83
CA GLU A 21 10.49 -22.83 -28.30
C GLU A 21 11.51 -21.79 -27.81
N TRP A 22 11.38 -20.55 -28.29
CA TRP A 22 12.20 -19.42 -27.86
C TRP A 22 11.33 -18.37 -27.18
N TYR A 23 11.86 -17.85 -26.10
CA TYR A 23 11.17 -16.85 -25.30
C TYR A 23 12.00 -15.59 -25.14
N THR A 24 11.32 -14.46 -25.20
CA THR A 24 11.87 -13.18 -24.75
C THR A 24 11.02 -12.67 -23.59
N VAL A 25 11.67 -12.32 -22.50
CA VAL A 25 11.02 -11.58 -21.43
C VAL A 25 11.03 -10.11 -21.82
N PRO A 26 9.86 -9.52 -22.15
CA PRO A 26 9.78 -8.13 -22.59
C PRO A 26 10.21 -7.15 -21.50
N SER A 27 10.59 -5.96 -21.92
CA SER A 27 11.06 -4.88 -21.05
C SER A 27 10.07 -4.45 -19.97
N TYR A 28 8.80 -4.57 -20.25
CA TYR A 28 7.72 -4.21 -19.33
C TYR A 28 7.39 -5.30 -18.31
N GLN A 29 7.97 -6.49 -18.43
CA GLN A 29 7.79 -7.54 -17.43
C GLN A 29 8.67 -7.28 -16.20
N ARG A 30 8.18 -7.69 -15.01
CA ARG A 30 8.92 -7.55 -13.78
C ARG A 30 10.22 -8.34 -13.77
N HIS A 31 11.09 -7.99 -12.86
CA HIS A 31 12.36 -8.68 -12.63
C HIS A 31 12.19 -10.15 -12.27
N TYR A 32 13.29 -10.93 -12.41
CA TYR A 32 13.38 -12.20 -11.72
C TYR A 32 13.50 -11.94 -10.22
N VAL A 33 12.49 -12.37 -9.47
CA VAL A 33 12.33 -12.03 -8.05
C VAL A 33 12.16 -13.25 -7.13
N TRP A 34 12.17 -14.46 -7.67
CA TRP A 34 12.06 -15.65 -6.84
C TRP A 34 13.20 -15.72 -5.83
N GLU A 35 12.82 -15.96 -4.58
CA GLU A 35 13.70 -16.13 -3.45
C GLU A 35 14.08 -17.59 -3.27
N SER A 36 15.05 -17.86 -2.40
CA SER A 36 15.52 -19.22 -2.13
C SER A 36 14.39 -20.16 -1.75
N ASP A 37 13.39 -19.71 -0.98
CA ASP A 37 12.24 -20.52 -0.58
C ASP A 37 11.44 -20.98 -1.81
N ASN A 38 11.19 -20.08 -2.78
CA ASN A 38 10.44 -20.44 -4.00
C ASN A 38 11.20 -21.45 -4.88
N VAL A 39 12.53 -21.34 -4.91
CA VAL A 39 13.40 -22.25 -5.67
C VAL A 39 13.42 -23.63 -5.00
N ASN A 40 13.58 -23.66 -3.68
CA ASN A 40 13.59 -24.90 -2.90
C ASN A 40 12.23 -25.59 -2.94
N ASP A 41 11.12 -24.86 -2.77
CA ASP A 41 9.76 -25.41 -2.89
C ASP A 41 9.57 -26.11 -4.24
N MET A 42 10.04 -25.51 -5.34
CA MET A 42 9.96 -26.13 -6.67
C MET A 42 10.81 -27.41 -6.78
N LEU A 43 12.01 -27.43 -6.21
CA LEU A 43 12.87 -28.61 -6.21
C LEU A 43 12.28 -29.74 -5.34
N ASP A 44 11.76 -29.40 -4.18
CA ASP A 44 11.10 -30.36 -3.27
C ASP A 44 9.85 -30.95 -3.90
N ASP A 45 9.05 -30.14 -4.59
CA ASP A 45 7.91 -30.60 -5.37
C ASP A 45 8.34 -31.58 -6.47
N PHE A 46 9.39 -31.27 -7.22
CA PHE A 46 9.90 -32.18 -8.24
C PHE A 46 10.46 -33.48 -7.66
N ALA A 47 11.24 -33.40 -6.58
CA ALA A 47 11.83 -34.57 -5.95
C ALA A 47 10.75 -35.47 -5.33
N SER A 48 9.78 -34.91 -4.62
CA SER A 48 8.68 -35.66 -4.03
C SER A 48 7.86 -36.38 -5.09
N ASN A 49 7.49 -35.67 -6.18
CA ASN A 49 6.74 -36.28 -7.26
C ASN A 49 7.57 -37.30 -8.05
N TYR A 50 8.88 -37.07 -8.25
CA TYR A 50 9.79 -38.04 -8.86
C TYR A 50 9.87 -39.32 -8.04
N ILE A 51 9.94 -39.26 -6.71
CA ILE A 51 10.05 -40.40 -5.81
C ILE A 51 8.71 -41.15 -5.68
N GLU A 52 7.62 -40.43 -5.45
CA GLU A 52 6.34 -41.02 -5.12
C GLU A 52 5.46 -41.33 -6.33
N HIS A 53 5.59 -40.52 -7.41
CA HIS A 53 4.69 -40.47 -8.55
C HIS A 53 5.41 -40.40 -9.91
N ALA A 54 6.56 -41.05 -10.06
CA ALA A 54 7.43 -40.94 -11.25
C ALA A 54 6.73 -41.18 -12.62
N LYS A 55 5.57 -41.82 -12.63
CA LYS A 55 4.80 -42.12 -13.85
C LYS A 55 3.60 -41.18 -14.05
N GLU A 56 3.34 -40.29 -13.12
CA GLU A 56 2.22 -39.36 -13.16
C GLU A 56 2.70 -37.98 -13.66
N GLU A 57 1.78 -37.21 -14.20
CA GLU A 57 2.08 -35.85 -14.60
C GLU A 57 2.01 -34.89 -13.40
N TYR A 58 3.02 -34.06 -13.24
CA TYR A 58 3.04 -32.96 -12.27
C TYR A 58 2.72 -31.65 -12.96
N PHE A 59 1.70 -30.94 -12.50
CA PHE A 59 1.28 -29.66 -13.05
C PHE A 59 2.03 -28.49 -12.40
N LEU A 60 2.99 -27.90 -13.12
CA LEU A 60 3.80 -26.77 -12.63
C LEU A 60 3.07 -25.42 -12.70
N GLY A 61 2.00 -25.33 -13.45
CA GLY A 61 1.22 -24.10 -13.64
C GLY A 61 1.03 -23.71 -15.09
N SER A 62 0.59 -22.47 -15.32
CA SER A 62 0.36 -21.93 -16.65
C SER A 62 1.42 -20.89 -17.04
N TYR A 63 1.55 -20.64 -18.33
CA TYR A 63 2.29 -19.50 -18.86
C TYR A 63 1.54 -18.88 -20.04
N ILE A 64 1.74 -17.58 -20.23
CA ILE A 64 1.07 -16.81 -21.28
C ILE A 64 2.12 -16.21 -22.20
N ILE A 65 1.91 -16.36 -23.49
CA ILE A 65 2.79 -15.82 -24.52
C ILE A 65 2.02 -14.95 -25.51
N GLN A 66 2.71 -13.95 -26.03
CA GLN A 66 2.33 -13.30 -27.28
C GLN A 66 3.23 -13.86 -28.38
N SER A 67 2.64 -14.58 -29.32
CA SER A 67 3.40 -15.15 -30.44
C SER A 67 3.78 -14.05 -31.45
N LYS A 68 5.05 -13.97 -31.80
CA LYS A 68 5.62 -13.17 -32.88
C LYS A 68 6.30 -14.10 -33.87
N ASP A 69 6.47 -13.72 -35.12
CA ASP A 69 6.86 -14.55 -36.29
C ASP A 69 7.93 -15.64 -36.04
N ASN A 70 8.87 -15.46 -35.12
CA ASN A 70 9.88 -16.45 -34.76
C ASN A 70 10.27 -16.38 -33.27
N ASN A 71 9.41 -15.85 -32.42
CA ASN A 71 9.70 -15.65 -31.03
C ASN A 71 8.39 -15.56 -30.22
N ASN A 72 8.45 -15.91 -28.95
CA ASN A 72 7.33 -15.79 -28.05
C ASN A 72 7.68 -14.79 -26.95
N ASP A 73 6.95 -13.68 -26.88
CA ASP A 73 7.06 -12.78 -25.74
C ASP A 73 6.39 -13.42 -24.53
N LEU A 74 7.15 -13.63 -23.48
CA LEU A 74 6.68 -14.30 -22.27
C LEU A 74 6.01 -13.29 -21.34
N LEU A 75 4.68 -13.35 -21.28
CA LEU A 75 3.85 -12.39 -20.53
C LEU A 75 3.49 -12.87 -19.12
N ASP A 76 3.42 -14.18 -18.91
CA ASP A 76 3.28 -14.79 -17.58
C ASP A 76 4.06 -16.11 -17.53
N GLY A 77 4.34 -16.59 -16.31
CA GLY A 77 5.15 -17.79 -16.09
C GLY A 77 6.66 -17.55 -16.19
N GLN A 78 7.10 -16.30 -16.40
CA GLN A 78 8.51 -15.94 -16.56
C GLN A 78 9.40 -16.42 -15.40
N GLN A 79 8.92 -16.34 -14.15
CA GLN A 79 9.69 -16.76 -12.99
C GLN A 79 10.01 -18.26 -13.08
N ARG A 80 8.99 -19.09 -13.35
CA ARG A 80 9.13 -20.56 -13.47
C ARG A 80 10.03 -20.94 -14.64
N ILE A 81 9.81 -20.36 -15.82
CA ILE A 81 10.62 -20.64 -17.03
C ILE A 81 12.08 -20.18 -16.81
N THR A 82 12.30 -19.02 -16.18
CA THR A 82 13.66 -18.57 -15.83
C THR A 82 14.32 -19.51 -14.82
N THR A 83 13.61 -19.94 -13.79
CA THR A 83 14.12 -20.86 -12.79
C THR A 83 14.50 -22.21 -13.43
N LEU A 84 13.65 -22.75 -14.30
CA LEU A 84 13.99 -23.97 -15.05
C LEU A 84 15.21 -23.76 -15.98
N PHE A 85 15.30 -22.61 -16.65
CA PHE A 85 16.45 -22.28 -17.49
C PHE A 85 17.75 -22.23 -16.68
N LEU A 86 17.72 -21.63 -15.49
CA LEU A 86 18.86 -21.61 -14.57
C LEU A 86 19.20 -23.02 -14.05
N LEU A 87 18.18 -23.83 -13.75
CA LEU A 87 18.37 -25.23 -13.34
C LEU A 87 19.09 -26.04 -14.43
N PHE A 88 18.66 -25.93 -15.68
CA PHE A 88 19.30 -26.64 -16.78
C PHE A 88 20.73 -26.14 -17.01
N ALA A 89 20.99 -24.83 -16.89
CA ALA A 89 22.35 -24.31 -16.97
C ALA A 89 23.24 -24.86 -15.83
N PHE A 90 22.70 -24.93 -14.61
CA PHE A 90 23.39 -25.51 -13.47
C PHE A 90 23.65 -27.02 -13.67
N LEU A 91 22.65 -27.82 -14.02
CA LEU A 91 22.79 -29.27 -14.22
C LEU A 91 23.79 -29.60 -15.35
N ARG A 92 23.81 -28.81 -16.42
CA ARG A 92 24.79 -28.93 -17.49
C ARG A 92 26.24 -28.86 -16.97
N ASP A 93 26.52 -27.97 -16.04
CA ASP A 93 27.89 -27.74 -15.55
C ASP A 93 28.20 -28.56 -14.28
N TYR A 94 27.18 -29.05 -13.58
CA TYR A 94 27.29 -29.85 -12.36
C TYR A 94 27.45 -31.37 -12.67
N ALA A 95 26.75 -31.88 -13.69
CA ALA A 95 26.73 -33.31 -14.00
C ALA A 95 28.10 -33.83 -14.53
N ASP A 96 28.41 -35.07 -14.17
CA ASP A 96 29.61 -35.74 -14.66
C ASP A 96 29.64 -35.88 -16.20
N SER A 97 30.84 -35.97 -16.77
CA SER A 97 31.04 -36.05 -18.22
C SER A 97 30.52 -37.35 -18.85
N SER A 98 30.14 -38.34 -18.05
CA SER A 98 29.59 -39.64 -18.47
C SER A 98 28.06 -39.66 -18.50
N CYS A 99 27.39 -38.56 -18.18
CA CYS A 99 25.96 -38.45 -17.99
C CYS A 99 25.29 -37.76 -19.20
N ASP A 100 24.18 -38.31 -19.70
CA ASP A 100 23.39 -37.73 -20.80
C ASP A 100 22.75 -36.38 -20.44
N VAL A 101 22.66 -36.06 -19.17
CA VAL A 101 22.17 -34.76 -18.60
C VAL A 101 22.88 -33.59 -19.26
N LYS A 102 24.21 -33.67 -19.41
CA LYS A 102 25.03 -32.56 -19.91
C LYS A 102 24.66 -32.20 -21.35
N GLU A 103 24.57 -33.18 -22.24
CA GLU A 103 24.23 -32.94 -23.65
C GLU A 103 22.77 -32.46 -23.79
N THR A 104 21.86 -33.07 -23.05
CA THR A 104 20.44 -32.69 -23.01
C THR A 104 20.27 -31.24 -22.56
N CYS A 105 20.93 -30.84 -21.49
CA CYS A 105 20.83 -29.46 -20.97
C CYS A 105 21.43 -28.42 -21.90
N VAL A 106 22.46 -28.76 -22.69
CA VAL A 106 22.98 -27.84 -23.74
C VAL A 106 21.88 -27.46 -24.74
N ASP A 107 21.08 -28.43 -25.21
CA ASP A 107 20.04 -28.19 -26.21
C ASP A 107 18.80 -27.45 -25.62
N LEU A 108 18.56 -27.60 -24.31
CA LEU A 108 17.51 -26.87 -23.57
C LEU A 108 17.86 -25.40 -23.36
N ILE A 109 19.15 -25.04 -23.33
CA ILE A 109 19.61 -23.67 -23.13
C ILE A 109 19.85 -22.96 -24.45
N PHE A 110 20.47 -23.65 -25.40
CA PHE A 110 20.99 -23.05 -26.61
C PHE A 110 20.75 -23.92 -27.83
N GLN A 111 20.13 -23.33 -28.85
CA GLN A 111 19.97 -23.99 -30.14
C GLN A 111 21.21 -23.74 -30.99
N LYS A 112 21.87 -24.82 -31.42
CA LYS A 112 23.00 -24.76 -32.38
C LYS A 112 22.50 -24.42 -33.76
N ALA A 113 23.29 -23.64 -34.50
CA ALA A 113 23.01 -23.35 -35.91
C ALA A 113 22.99 -24.62 -36.76
N ASN A 114 22.01 -24.74 -37.65
CA ASN A 114 21.97 -25.79 -38.68
C ASN A 114 21.73 -25.15 -40.03
N LYS A 115 22.80 -24.99 -40.82
CA LYS A 115 22.77 -24.33 -42.12
C LYS A 115 21.87 -25.05 -43.14
N ILE A 116 21.77 -26.38 -43.06
CA ILE A 116 20.94 -27.17 -43.98
C ILE A 116 19.45 -26.95 -43.71
N LYS A 117 19.10 -26.90 -42.44
CA LYS A 117 17.72 -26.65 -42.01
C LYS A 117 17.38 -25.16 -41.91
N GLN A 118 18.30 -24.26 -42.23
CA GLN A 118 18.18 -22.80 -42.08
C GLN A 118 17.82 -22.38 -40.65
N ILE A 119 18.32 -23.11 -39.65
CA ILE A 119 18.10 -22.82 -38.25
C ILE A 119 19.26 -21.96 -37.73
N PRO A 120 19.02 -20.74 -37.25
CA PRO A 120 20.06 -19.92 -36.64
C PRO A 120 20.46 -20.46 -35.27
N GLU A 121 21.65 -20.12 -34.82
CA GLU A 121 22.00 -20.31 -33.41
C GLU A 121 21.26 -19.30 -32.56
N ARG A 122 20.78 -19.75 -31.41
CA ARG A 122 19.95 -18.90 -30.54
C ARG A 122 19.82 -19.46 -29.14
N ILE A 123 19.83 -18.56 -28.16
CA ILE A 123 19.48 -18.88 -26.77
C ILE A 123 17.96 -19.07 -26.63
N ARG A 124 17.53 -20.02 -25.79
CA ARG A 124 16.10 -20.33 -25.61
C ARG A 124 15.34 -19.28 -24.76
N LEU A 125 16.02 -18.59 -23.85
CA LEU A 125 15.44 -17.51 -23.04
C LEU A 125 16.33 -16.27 -23.13
N SER A 126 15.76 -15.15 -23.50
CA SER A 126 16.41 -13.84 -23.55
C SER A 126 15.61 -12.78 -22.81
N TYR A 127 16.28 -11.70 -22.42
CA TYR A 127 15.67 -10.52 -21.80
C TYR A 127 15.90 -9.30 -22.70
N GLU A 128 14.82 -8.60 -23.06
CA GLU A 128 14.86 -7.58 -24.13
C GLU A 128 15.72 -6.36 -23.78
N ILE A 129 15.73 -5.90 -22.56
CA ILE A 129 16.29 -4.56 -22.22
C ILE A 129 17.31 -4.56 -21.09
N ARG A 130 17.56 -5.66 -20.41
CA ARG A 130 18.45 -5.65 -19.25
C ARG A 130 19.88 -5.97 -19.68
N GLY A 131 20.60 -4.93 -20.13
CA GLY A 131 21.99 -5.05 -20.52
C GLY A 131 22.85 -5.82 -19.51
N ASN A 132 22.56 -5.67 -18.22
CA ASN A 132 23.23 -6.41 -17.14
C ASN A 132 22.78 -7.86 -17.06
N VAL A 133 21.46 -8.14 -17.14
CA VAL A 133 20.93 -9.52 -17.13
C VAL A 133 21.31 -10.25 -18.40
N LYS A 134 21.22 -9.60 -19.56
CA LYS A 134 21.68 -10.18 -20.84
C LYS A 134 23.16 -10.52 -20.78
N LYS A 135 24.01 -9.63 -20.31
CA LYS A 135 25.44 -9.89 -20.10
C LYS A 135 25.68 -11.04 -19.13
N PHE A 136 24.95 -11.07 -18.03
CA PHE A 136 25.05 -12.17 -17.06
C PHE A 136 24.70 -13.52 -17.69
N ILE A 137 23.63 -13.58 -18.47
CA ILE A 137 23.25 -14.81 -19.19
C ILE A 137 24.32 -15.21 -20.21
N GLU A 138 24.83 -14.25 -20.99
CA GLU A 138 25.88 -14.49 -22.01
C GLU A 138 27.20 -14.95 -21.38
N GLU A 139 27.59 -14.35 -20.25
CA GLU A 139 28.88 -14.59 -19.59
C GLU A 139 28.88 -15.87 -18.74
N TYR A 140 27.80 -16.09 -17.95
CA TYR A 140 27.77 -17.16 -16.94
C TYR A 140 26.93 -18.38 -17.35
N LEU A 141 25.96 -18.24 -18.27
CA LEU A 141 25.01 -19.31 -18.55
C LEU A 141 25.13 -19.91 -19.95
N MET A 142 25.57 -19.14 -20.97
CA MET A 142 25.63 -19.63 -22.35
C MET A 142 26.70 -20.71 -22.55
N THR A 143 27.91 -20.49 -22.05
CA THR A 143 29.05 -21.37 -22.32
C THR A 143 29.07 -22.54 -21.33
N PRO A 144 29.15 -23.80 -21.82
CA PRO A 144 29.32 -24.95 -20.95
C PRO A 144 30.56 -24.80 -20.04
N GLY A 145 30.40 -25.07 -18.75
CA GLY A 145 31.45 -24.95 -17.72
C GLY A 145 31.62 -23.56 -17.12
N SER A 146 30.92 -22.52 -17.63
CA SER A 146 31.05 -21.15 -17.12
C SER A 146 30.60 -21.02 -15.67
N ILE A 147 29.54 -21.70 -15.25
CA ILE A 147 29.06 -21.65 -13.86
C ILE A 147 30.15 -22.16 -12.91
N THR A 148 30.75 -23.30 -13.23
CA THR A 148 31.82 -23.88 -12.41
C THR A 148 33.06 -22.99 -12.41
N GLN A 149 33.41 -22.41 -13.56
CA GLN A 149 34.58 -21.54 -13.70
C GLN A 149 34.45 -20.24 -12.89
N HIS A 150 33.25 -19.67 -12.81
CA HIS A 150 32.95 -18.40 -12.16
C HIS A 150 32.21 -18.55 -10.82
N TRP A 151 32.29 -19.72 -10.19
CA TRP A 151 31.49 -20.03 -8.99
C TRP A 151 31.67 -19.01 -7.86
N ASP A 152 32.90 -18.65 -7.56
CA ASP A 152 33.22 -17.69 -6.49
C ASP A 152 32.61 -16.30 -6.77
N GLU A 153 32.54 -15.89 -8.03
CA GLU A 153 31.92 -14.63 -8.43
C GLU A 153 30.39 -14.71 -8.31
N ILE A 154 29.79 -15.83 -8.67
CA ILE A 154 28.35 -16.09 -8.53
C ILE A 154 27.95 -16.02 -7.06
N VAL A 155 28.68 -16.70 -6.17
CA VAL A 155 28.45 -16.67 -4.71
C VAL A 155 28.62 -15.24 -4.16
N LYS A 156 29.61 -14.49 -4.64
CA LYS A 156 29.80 -13.10 -4.25
C LYS A 156 28.63 -12.21 -4.69
N LYS A 157 28.15 -12.35 -5.94
CA LYS A 157 27.01 -11.60 -6.47
C LYS A 157 25.71 -11.93 -5.75
N ALA A 158 25.50 -13.19 -5.37
CA ALA A 158 24.37 -13.63 -4.56
C ALA A 158 24.24 -12.86 -3.23
N ASN A 159 25.37 -12.48 -2.62
CA ASN A 159 25.43 -11.80 -1.34
C ASN A 159 25.66 -10.29 -1.43
N ASP A 160 25.87 -9.73 -2.63
CA ASP A 160 26.14 -8.30 -2.81
C ASP A 160 24.84 -7.48 -2.89
N LYS A 161 24.56 -6.72 -1.83
CA LYS A 161 23.39 -5.81 -1.79
C LYS A 161 23.44 -4.67 -2.82
N LYS A 162 24.57 -4.46 -3.51
CA LYS A 162 24.72 -3.45 -4.56
C LYS A 162 24.50 -4.03 -5.96
N GLU A 163 24.42 -5.34 -6.09
CA GLU A 163 24.11 -5.99 -7.35
C GLU A 163 22.64 -5.79 -7.70
N SER A 164 22.28 -5.81 -8.98
CA SER A 164 20.88 -5.72 -9.39
C SER A 164 20.07 -6.88 -8.82
N THR A 165 18.85 -6.60 -8.36
CA THR A 165 17.98 -7.60 -7.71
C THR A 165 17.81 -8.86 -8.56
N SER A 166 17.64 -8.72 -9.88
CA SER A 166 17.54 -9.87 -10.80
C SER A 166 18.78 -10.75 -10.78
N ILE A 167 19.96 -10.17 -10.91
CA ILE A 167 21.22 -10.92 -10.94
C ILE A 167 21.47 -11.58 -9.59
N GLN A 168 21.26 -10.84 -8.51
CA GLN A 168 21.37 -11.39 -7.16
C GLN A 168 20.46 -12.60 -6.96
N ARG A 169 19.19 -12.52 -7.39
CA ARG A 169 18.22 -13.63 -7.29
C ARG A 169 18.58 -14.81 -8.21
N MET A 170 19.08 -14.56 -9.43
CA MET A 170 19.56 -15.62 -10.33
C MET A 170 20.77 -16.33 -9.71
N CYS A 171 21.72 -15.59 -9.15
CA CYS A 171 22.87 -16.16 -8.44
C CYS A 171 22.43 -16.97 -7.22
N ASN A 172 21.47 -16.47 -6.43
CA ASN A 172 20.92 -17.22 -5.31
C ASN A 172 20.26 -18.53 -5.73
N ALA A 173 19.53 -18.55 -6.86
CA ALA A 173 18.97 -19.79 -7.40
C ALA A 173 20.05 -20.82 -7.74
N LEU A 174 21.18 -20.38 -8.36
CA LEU A 174 22.30 -21.27 -8.64
C LEU A 174 22.94 -21.81 -7.34
N VAL A 175 23.04 -21.00 -6.29
CA VAL A 175 23.54 -21.43 -4.98
C VAL A 175 22.58 -22.45 -4.35
N CYS A 176 21.26 -22.22 -4.41
CA CYS A 176 20.25 -23.18 -3.93
C CYS A 176 20.37 -24.53 -4.63
N TYR A 177 20.56 -24.53 -5.97
CA TYR A 177 20.73 -25.80 -6.69
C TYR A 177 21.98 -26.54 -6.23
N ASN A 178 23.10 -25.85 -6.06
CA ASN A 178 24.33 -26.48 -5.58
C ASN A 178 24.15 -27.08 -4.18
N GLU A 179 23.55 -26.33 -3.27
CA GLU A 179 23.24 -26.81 -1.91
C GLU A 179 22.31 -28.02 -1.95
N TYR A 180 21.26 -27.95 -2.77
CA TYR A 180 20.25 -28.99 -2.91
C TYR A 180 20.86 -30.32 -3.41
N PHE A 181 21.56 -30.31 -4.53
CA PHE A 181 22.13 -31.53 -5.11
C PHE A 181 23.36 -32.05 -4.34
N THR A 182 24.05 -31.21 -3.59
CA THR A 182 25.12 -31.64 -2.69
C THR A 182 24.54 -32.34 -1.45
N THR A 183 23.34 -31.96 -0.98
CA THR A 183 22.68 -32.60 0.17
C THR A 183 21.84 -33.83 -0.20
N HIS A 184 21.50 -33.99 -1.49
CA HIS A 184 20.69 -35.07 -2.03
C HIS A 184 21.45 -35.87 -3.08
N GLU A 185 22.65 -36.37 -2.72
CA GLU A 185 23.52 -37.16 -3.61
C GLU A 185 22.87 -38.46 -4.10
N GLU A 186 21.80 -38.92 -3.44
CA GLU A 186 21.03 -40.10 -3.82
C GLU A 186 20.14 -39.88 -5.06
N ILE A 187 19.94 -38.67 -5.53
CA ILE A 187 19.13 -38.37 -6.71
C ILE A 187 19.89 -38.78 -7.98
N ASP A 188 19.34 -39.74 -8.73
CA ASP A 188 19.78 -40.09 -10.06
C ASP A 188 19.43 -38.93 -11.03
N LEU A 189 20.43 -38.15 -11.46
CA LEU A 189 20.24 -36.96 -12.27
C LEU A 189 19.64 -37.26 -13.64
N ASP A 190 19.95 -38.39 -14.29
CA ASP A 190 19.37 -38.77 -15.57
C ASP A 190 17.88 -39.06 -15.43
N ALA A 191 17.51 -39.82 -14.43
CA ALA A 191 16.12 -40.18 -14.16
C ALA A 191 15.32 -38.94 -13.68
N PHE A 192 15.92 -38.10 -12.84
CA PHE A 192 15.30 -36.86 -12.34
C PHE A 192 15.07 -35.85 -13.48
N LEU A 193 16.06 -35.62 -14.32
CA LEU A 193 15.90 -34.73 -15.48
C LEU A 193 14.87 -35.30 -16.46
N SER A 194 14.89 -36.63 -16.70
CA SER A 194 13.88 -37.29 -17.53
C SER A 194 12.46 -37.09 -16.99
N PHE A 195 12.27 -37.16 -15.68
CA PHE A 195 10.99 -36.86 -15.04
C PHE A 195 10.58 -35.39 -15.27
N ILE A 196 11.46 -34.42 -15.05
CA ILE A 196 11.18 -33.01 -15.27
C ILE A 196 10.78 -32.77 -16.73
N LEU A 197 11.50 -33.33 -17.67
CA LEU A 197 11.28 -33.07 -19.11
C LEU A 197 10.00 -33.70 -19.65
N ASN A 198 9.60 -34.86 -19.17
CA ASN A 198 8.53 -35.65 -19.76
C ASN A 198 7.26 -35.70 -18.92
N ASN A 199 7.34 -35.54 -17.59
CA ASN A 199 6.22 -35.66 -16.67
C ASN A 199 5.79 -34.34 -16.06
N VAL A 200 6.68 -33.34 -15.96
CA VAL A 200 6.29 -31.98 -15.57
C VAL A 200 5.63 -31.28 -16.76
N VAL A 201 4.42 -30.77 -16.52
CA VAL A 201 3.60 -30.17 -17.58
C VAL A 201 3.18 -28.74 -17.21
N MET A 202 3.06 -27.90 -18.23
CA MET A 202 2.51 -26.54 -18.12
C MET A 202 1.34 -26.35 -19.09
N ILE A 203 0.40 -25.48 -18.75
CA ILE A 203 -0.63 -25.03 -19.68
C ILE A 203 -0.13 -23.73 -20.35
N TYR A 204 -0.02 -23.74 -21.66
CA TYR A 204 0.26 -22.52 -22.40
C TYR A 204 -1.02 -21.85 -22.88
N ILE A 205 -0.98 -20.52 -22.95
CA ILE A 205 -1.99 -19.68 -23.57
C ILE A 205 -1.27 -18.71 -24.48
N SER A 206 -1.67 -18.72 -25.75
CA SER A 206 -1.13 -17.82 -26.77
C SER A 206 -2.19 -16.79 -27.14
N ALA A 207 -1.81 -15.51 -27.12
CA ALA A 207 -2.65 -14.40 -27.56
C ALA A 207 -1.96 -13.61 -28.67
N ASP A 208 -2.73 -13.13 -29.64
CA ASP A 208 -2.20 -12.34 -30.77
C ASP A 208 -1.97 -10.87 -30.37
N SER A 209 -2.57 -10.40 -29.30
CA SER A 209 -2.41 -9.04 -28.80
C SER A 209 -2.10 -9.00 -27.31
N LEU A 210 -1.34 -7.99 -26.90
CA LEU A 210 -1.06 -7.69 -25.50
C LEU A 210 -2.35 -7.47 -24.67
N GLU A 211 -3.34 -6.81 -25.26
CA GLU A 211 -4.62 -6.53 -24.59
C GLU A 211 -5.39 -7.82 -24.26
N ASP A 212 -5.47 -8.75 -25.22
CA ASP A 212 -6.11 -10.05 -25.03
C ASP A 212 -5.34 -10.92 -24.04
N ALA A 213 -3.99 -10.89 -24.11
CA ALA A 213 -3.13 -11.59 -23.16
C ALA A 213 -3.30 -11.10 -21.72
N PHE A 214 -3.34 -9.80 -21.50
CA PHE A 214 -3.59 -9.22 -20.17
C PHE A 214 -5.00 -9.52 -19.64
N ARG A 215 -5.99 -9.57 -20.54
CA ARG A 215 -7.35 -9.91 -20.18
C ARG A 215 -7.47 -11.36 -19.72
N LEU A 216 -6.81 -12.27 -20.42
CA LEU A 216 -6.73 -13.70 -20.04
C LEU A 216 -5.97 -13.90 -18.74
N PHE A 217 -4.84 -13.21 -18.58
CA PHE A 217 -4.05 -13.21 -17.37
C PHE A 217 -4.89 -12.79 -16.15
N SER A 218 -5.69 -11.72 -16.27
CA SER A 218 -6.53 -11.21 -15.18
C SER A 218 -7.60 -12.21 -14.72
N VAL A 219 -8.09 -13.04 -15.64
CA VAL A 219 -9.14 -14.04 -15.36
C VAL A 219 -8.56 -15.33 -14.76
N MET A 220 -7.33 -15.71 -15.15
CA MET A 220 -6.77 -17.01 -14.78
C MET A 220 -5.89 -16.98 -13.53
N ASN A 221 -5.41 -15.82 -13.12
CA ASN A 221 -4.40 -15.70 -12.08
C ASN A 221 -5.00 -15.60 -10.66
N ASP A 222 -5.81 -16.60 -10.29
CA ASP A 222 -6.43 -16.68 -8.95
C ASP A 222 -5.47 -17.24 -7.87
N ARG A 223 -4.30 -17.76 -8.27
CA ARG A 223 -3.31 -18.42 -7.37
C ARG A 223 -1.86 -17.91 -7.47
N GLY A 224 -1.52 -16.99 -8.41
CA GLY A 224 -0.19 -16.41 -8.55
C GLY A 224 -0.10 -14.97 -8.02
N GLN A 225 1.10 -14.39 -7.94
CA GLN A 225 1.24 -12.95 -7.70
C GLN A 225 0.60 -12.21 -8.88
N LYS A 226 -0.53 -11.53 -8.62
CA LYS A 226 -1.25 -10.73 -9.62
C LYS A 226 -0.30 -9.66 -10.17
N LEU A 227 -0.34 -9.40 -11.49
CA LEU A 227 0.23 -8.19 -12.05
C LEU A 227 -0.34 -7.00 -11.29
N SER A 228 0.54 -6.15 -10.79
CA SER A 228 0.13 -4.92 -10.13
C SER A 228 -0.48 -3.96 -11.15
N ASN A 229 -1.29 -3.02 -10.67
CA ASN A 229 -1.76 -1.93 -11.55
C ASN A 229 -0.58 -1.18 -12.18
N ALA A 230 0.53 -1.07 -11.45
CA ALA A 230 1.77 -0.48 -11.91
C ALA A 230 2.38 -1.18 -13.12
N ASP A 231 2.41 -2.52 -13.14
CA ASP A 231 2.97 -3.29 -14.25
C ASP A 231 2.17 -3.10 -15.53
N ILE A 232 0.83 -3.06 -15.41
CA ILE A 232 -0.07 -2.85 -16.55
C ILE A 232 0.04 -1.41 -17.09
N LEU A 233 0.10 -0.41 -16.22
CA LEU A 233 0.29 0.98 -16.64
C LEU A 233 1.66 1.18 -17.28
N LYS A 234 2.73 0.59 -16.73
CA LYS A 234 4.06 0.60 -17.33
C LYS A 234 4.03 0.07 -18.76
N SER A 235 3.53 -1.15 -18.94
CA SER A 235 3.45 -1.82 -20.22
C SER A 235 2.70 -1.02 -21.27
N SER A 236 1.48 -0.60 -20.97
CA SER A 236 0.61 0.14 -21.90
C SER A 236 1.17 1.50 -22.31
N ASN A 237 2.01 2.11 -21.48
CA ASN A 237 2.65 3.38 -21.78
C ASN A 237 4.00 3.20 -22.51
N LEU A 238 4.81 2.19 -22.18
CA LEU A 238 6.04 1.88 -22.92
C LEU A 238 5.76 1.52 -24.38
N GLU A 239 4.67 0.80 -24.64
CA GLU A 239 4.23 0.47 -26.02
C GLU A 239 4.02 1.71 -26.92
N LYS A 240 3.81 2.89 -26.35
CA LYS A 240 3.60 4.16 -27.08
C LYS A 240 4.89 4.95 -27.31
N ILE A 241 6.04 4.40 -26.94
CA ILE A 241 7.36 4.99 -27.15
C ILE A 241 8.04 4.23 -28.31
N GLU A 242 8.33 4.95 -29.39
CA GLU A 242 8.86 4.36 -30.62
C GLU A 242 10.39 4.12 -30.57
N ASP A 243 11.12 4.92 -29.79
CA ASP A 243 12.57 4.81 -29.66
C ASP A 243 12.95 3.84 -28.55
N ASP A 244 13.65 2.77 -28.91
CA ASP A 244 14.06 1.72 -27.97
C ASP A 244 15.00 2.24 -26.86
N GLY A 245 15.86 3.23 -27.16
CA GLY A 245 16.76 3.82 -26.18
C GLY A 245 15.99 4.59 -25.11
N GLU A 246 15.08 5.47 -25.53
CA GLU A 246 14.22 6.22 -24.60
C GLU A 246 13.27 5.29 -23.84
N MET A 247 12.67 4.28 -24.52
CA MET A 247 11.82 3.28 -23.86
C MET A 247 12.56 2.59 -22.71
N ASN A 248 13.85 2.27 -22.91
CA ASN A 248 14.72 1.67 -21.90
C ASN A 248 14.97 2.59 -20.70
N GLU A 249 15.16 3.90 -20.95
CA GLU A 249 15.35 4.88 -19.89
C GLU A 249 14.10 5.02 -19.01
N TYR A 250 12.93 5.17 -19.64
CA TYR A 250 11.65 5.24 -18.93
C TYR A 250 11.34 3.96 -18.14
N ALA A 251 11.62 2.80 -18.72
CA ALA A 251 11.44 1.51 -18.05
C ALA A 251 12.32 1.40 -16.80
N ARG A 252 13.60 1.78 -16.90
CA ARG A 252 14.54 1.75 -15.77
C ARG A 252 14.14 2.72 -14.66
N GLU A 253 13.75 3.93 -15.01
CA GLU A 253 13.33 4.93 -14.03
C GLU A 253 12.07 4.50 -13.28
N TRP A 254 11.10 3.90 -14.01
CA TRP A 254 9.91 3.31 -13.40
C TRP A 254 10.25 2.16 -12.44
N GLU A 255 11.18 1.29 -12.83
CA GLU A 255 11.63 0.16 -12.02
C GLU A 255 12.30 0.64 -10.72
N ASN A 256 13.17 1.63 -10.80
CA ASN A 256 13.80 2.23 -9.62
C ASN A 256 12.73 2.80 -8.65
N MET A 257 11.74 3.50 -9.18
CA MET A 257 10.62 4.04 -8.41
C MET A 257 9.77 2.92 -7.79
N GLN A 258 9.53 1.83 -8.53
CA GLN A 258 8.78 0.67 -8.03
C GLN A 258 9.54 -0.07 -6.92
N GLU A 259 10.86 -0.19 -7.03
CA GLU A 259 11.72 -0.77 -5.99
C GLU A 259 11.71 0.10 -4.71
N ASP A 260 11.77 1.40 -4.87
CA ASP A 260 11.81 2.38 -3.76
C ASP A 260 10.48 2.44 -2.98
N LEU A 261 9.35 2.43 -3.70
CA LEU A 261 8.00 2.50 -3.11
C LEU A 261 7.45 1.13 -2.68
N GLY A 262 7.98 0.04 -3.23
CA GLY A 262 7.54 -1.31 -2.91
C GLY A 262 6.02 -1.49 -2.97
N ASN A 263 5.43 -1.97 -1.88
CA ASN A 263 3.98 -2.22 -1.79
C ASN A 263 3.12 -0.95 -1.84
N ASP A 264 3.70 0.22 -1.66
CA ASP A 264 2.99 1.51 -1.70
C ASP A 264 2.89 2.10 -3.11
N PHE A 265 3.46 1.45 -4.13
CA PHE A 265 3.49 1.97 -5.48
C PHE A 265 2.10 2.16 -6.09
N ASP A 266 1.20 1.19 -5.98
CA ASP A 266 -0.19 1.33 -6.45
C ASP A 266 -0.93 2.46 -5.72
N ARG A 267 -0.64 2.67 -4.44
CA ARG A 267 -1.18 3.79 -3.66
C ARG A 267 -0.65 5.13 -4.17
N PHE A 268 0.63 5.21 -4.48
CA PHE A 268 1.22 6.40 -5.10
C PHE A 268 0.57 6.71 -6.46
N LEU A 269 0.34 5.70 -7.30
CA LEU A 269 -0.39 5.88 -8.57
C LEU A 269 -1.83 6.38 -8.35
N ALA A 270 -2.48 5.99 -7.26
CA ALA A 270 -3.79 6.54 -6.88
C ALA A 270 -3.71 8.03 -6.49
N TYR A 271 -2.60 8.49 -5.89
CA TYR A 271 -2.36 9.93 -5.66
C TYR A 271 -2.21 10.69 -6.97
N VAL A 272 -1.38 10.17 -7.89
CA VAL A 272 -1.21 10.73 -9.24
C VAL A 272 -2.54 10.82 -9.97
N ARG A 273 -3.34 9.76 -9.94
CA ARG A 273 -4.69 9.72 -10.50
C ARG A 273 -5.57 10.82 -9.89
N THR A 274 -5.53 11.00 -8.57
CA THR A 274 -6.35 12.00 -7.87
C THR A 274 -5.96 13.42 -8.29
N MET A 275 -4.67 13.70 -8.47
CA MET A 275 -4.18 14.99 -8.99
C MET A 275 -4.64 15.25 -10.43
N LEU A 276 -4.67 14.23 -11.29
CA LEU A 276 -5.10 14.34 -12.68
C LEU A 276 -6.61 14.52 -12.83
N LEU A 277 -7.40 13.71 -12.10
CA LEU A 277 -8.86 13.66 -12.27
C LEU A 277 -9.61 14.61 -11.35
N LYS A 278 -9.07 14.92 -10.17
CA LYS A 278 -9.72 15.76 -9.15
C LYS A 278 -11.13 15.28 -8.83
N LYS A 279 -11.24 13.97 -8.68
CA LYS A 279 -12.49 13.26 -8.38
C LYS A 279 -12.21 12.06 -7.50
N ARG A 280 -13.17 11.75 -6.64
CA ARG A 280 -13.10 10.52 -5.84
C ARG A 280 -13.08 9.30 -6.75
N GLN A 281 -12.27 8.32 -6.39
CA GLN A 281 -12.21 7.03 -7.10
C GLN A 281 -13.55 6.30 -7.00
N LYS A 282 -14.07 5.84 -8.15
CA LYS A 282 -15.34 5.11 -8.26
C LYS A 282 -15.20 3.76 -8.96
N MET A 283 -14.12 3.56 -9.70
CA MET A 283 -13.79 2.33 -10.42
C MET A 283 -12.43 1.81 -9.96
N ASN A 284 -12.01 0.66 -10.48
CA ASN A 284 -10.63 0.23 -10.25
C ASN A 284 -9.65 1.22 -10.89
N LEU A 285 -8.42 1.23 -10.41
CA LEU A 285 -7.41 2.22 -10.78
C LEU A 285 -7.12 2.22 -12.29
N LEU A 286 -6.98 1.04 -12.90
CA LEU A 286 -6.68 0.90 -14.32
C LEU A 286 -7.82 1.39 -15.21
N ASP A 287 -9.06 1.05 -14.87
CA ASP A 287 -10.23 1.55 -15.60
C ASP A 287 -10.34 3.06 -15.58
N GLU A 288 -9.96 3.70 -14.46
CA GLU A 288 -9.98 5.16 -14.38
C GLU A 288 -8.84 5.79 -15.17
N TYR A 289 -7.65 5.20 -15.15
CA TYR A 289 -6.55 5.64 -16.02
C TYR A 289 -6.93 5.48 -17.50
N ASP A 290 -7.43 4.34 -17.93
CA ASP A 290 -7.82 4.12 -19.32
C ASP A 290 -8.94 5.06 -19.78
N LYS A 291 -10.08 5.06 -19.04
CA LYS A 291 -11.32 5.73 -19.50
C LYS A 291 -11.34 7.22 -19.18
N GLN A 292 -10.80 7.65 -18.03
CA GLN A 292 -10.95 9.01 -17.53
C GLN A 292 -9.68 9.86 -17.66
N VAL A 293 -8.50 9.22 -17.70
CA VAL A 293 -7.23 9.93 -17.90
C VAL A 293 -6.86 9.92 -19.38
N PHE A 294 -6.62 8.77 -19.97
CA PHE A 294 -6.10 8.64 -21.33
C PHE A 294 -7.15 8.90 -22.40
N LYS A 295 -8.26 8.16 -22.42
CA LYS A 295 -9.34 8.33 -23.41
C LYS A 295 -10.06 9.68 -23.28
N ALA A 296 -10.08 10.25 -22.10
CA ALA A 296 -10.59 11.62 -21.89
C ALA A 296 -9.58 12.73 -22.22
N GLY A 297 -8.37 12.39 -22.67
CA GLY A 297 -7.34 13.33 -23.10
C GLY A 297 -6.77 14.23 -21.99
N LYS A 298 -6.79 13.77 -20.73
CA LYS A 298 -6.21 14.52 -19.61
C LYS A 298 -4.68 14.56 -19.68
N ILE A 299 -4.07 13.49 -20.14
CA ILE A 299 -2.67 13.33 -20.44
C ILE A 299 -2.51 12.26 -21.53
N LYS A 300 -1.49 12.39 -22.38
CA LYS A 300 -1.22 11.39 -23.41
C LYS A 300 -0.46 10.21 -22.81
N GLN A 301 -0.77 9.00 -23.32
CA GLN A 301 0.02 7.81 -23.02
C GLN A 301 1.46 7.96 -23.53
N GLY A 302 2.38 7.20 -22.94
CA GLY A 302 3.78 7.21 -23.28
C GLY A 302 4.58 8.25 -22.47
N LYS A 303 5.48 8.98 -23.12
CA LYS A 303 6.43 9.89 -22.48
C LYS A 303 5.77 10.94 -21.58
N GLU A 304 4.64 11.53 -22.00
CA GLU A 304 3.96 12.56 -21.22
C GLU A 304 3.46 12.03 -19.89
N PHE A 305 2.88 10.83 -19.89
CA PHE A 305 2.45 10.16 -18.66
C PHE A 305 3.63 9.83 -17.73
N PHE A 306 4.70 9.23 -18.27
CA PHE A 306 5.89 8.91 -17.46
C PHE A 306 6.50 10.17 -16.84
N ASN A 307 6.71 11.23 -17.62
CA ASN A 307 7.24 12.49 -17.12
C ASN A 307 6.38 13.08 -15.99
N TYR A 308 5.04 12.97 -16.12
CA TYR A 308 4.14 13.44 -15.08
C TYR A 308 4.27 12.60 -13.79
N VAL A 309 4.37 11.28 -13.93
CA VAL A 309 4.51 10.35 -12.79
C VAL A 309 5.86 10.55 -12.10
N PHE A 310 6.96 10.64 -12.85
CA PHE A 310 8.29 10.85 -12.30
C PHE A 310 8.39 12.19 -11.58
N LYS A 311 7.81 13.24 -12.15
CA LYS A 311 7.73 14.53 -11.45
C LYS A 311 6.89 14.47 -10.19
N ALA A 312 5.80 13.69 -10.18
CA ALA A 312 5.01 13.47 -8.97
C ALA A 312 5.80 12.69 -7.90
N TYR A 313 6.65 11.76 -8.33
CA TYR A 313 7.52 11.00 -7.44
C TYR A 313 8.63 11.86 -6.82
N GLU A 314 9.25 12.74 -7.61
CA GLU A 314 10.20 13.72 -7.05
C GLU A 314 9.53 14.60 -5.99
N ASP A 315 8.32 15.11 -6.30
CA ASP A 315 7.54 15.92 -5.37
C ASP A 315 7.19 15.14 -4.11
N TYR A 316 6.79 13.86 -4.25
CA TYR A 316 6.47 12.96 -3.14
C TYR A 316 7.69 12.71 -2.25
N ASN A 317 8.84 12.40 -2.84
CA ASN A 317 10.07 12.19 -2.09
C ASN A 317 10.52 13.45 -1.34
N LYS A 318 10.39 14.61 -1.97
CA LYS A 318 10.75 15.90 -1.36
C LYS A 318 9.78 16.30 -0.23
N LEU A 319 8.48 16.18 -0.46
CA LEU A 319 7.45 16.78 0.41
C LEU A 319 6.93 15.80 1.48
N ILE A 320 6.90 14.51 1.20
CA ILE A 320 6.28 13.50 2.08
C ILE A 320 7.33 12.57 2.71
N ASN A 321 8.25 12.02 1.91
CA ASN A 321 9.37 11.22 2.41
C ASN A 321 10.51 12.07 2.99
N LEU A 322 10.48 13.38 2.74
CA LEU A 322 11.45 14.35 3.26
C LEU A 322 12.89 14.08 2.83
N ALA A 323 13.10 13.48 1.67
CA ALA A 323 14.42 13.19 1.13
C ALA A 323 15.21 14.48 0.88
N GLY A 324 16.42 14.57 1.45
CA GLY A 324 17.30 15.73 1.33
C GLY A 324 16.84 16.97 2.09
N ASN A 325 15.81 16.87 2.94
CA ASN A 325 15.40 17.96 3.82
C ASN A 325 16.14 17.89 5.16
N GLU A 326 16.63 19.05 5.61
CA GLU A 326 17.11 19.26 6.97
C GLU A 326 15.92 19.23 7.95
N ASP A 327 16.19 19.00 9.23
CA ASP A 327 15.17 19.08 10.26
C ASP A 327 14.55 20.49 10.30
N SER A 328 13.27 20.55 10.02
CA SER A 328 12.49 21.78 9.96
C SER A 328 11.11 21.59 10.59
N GLU A 329 10.43 22.70 10.85
CA GLU A 329 9.06 22.64 11.36
C GLU A 329 8.11 21.90 10.39
N TYR A 330 8.30 22.08 9.08
CA TYR A 330 7.56 21.33 8.06
C TYR A 330 7.81 19.82 8.15
N CYS A 331 9.08 19.41 8.26
CA CYS A 331 9.43 18.00 8.41
C CYS A 331 8.81 17.37 9.66
N THR A 332 8.84 18.10 10.77
CA THR A 332 8.19 17.66 12.02
C THR A 332 6.68 17.54 11.86
N LEU A 333 6.04 18.46 11.15
CA LEU A 333 4.60 18.37 10.84
C LEU A 333 4.29 17.15 9.97
N ILE A 334 4.99 16.95 8.86
CA ILE A 334 4.75 15.80 7.96
C ILE A 334 4.94 14.48 8.68
N ARG A 335 6.01 14.32 9.47
CA ARG A 335 6.24 13.12 10.29
C ARG A 335 5.09 12.89 11.27
N THR A 336 4.60 13.97 11.93
CA THR A 336 3.44 13.90 12.82
C THR A 336 2.18 13.44 12.06
N LEU A 337 1.92 13.99 10.88
CA LEU A 337 0.74 13.65 10.08
C LEU A 337 0.81 12.21 9.54
N ASN A 338 1.96 11.76 9.09
CA ASN A 338 2.15 10.37 8.66
C ASN A 338 1.83 9.35 9.78
N GLU A 339 2.11 9.69 11.04
CA GLU A 339 1.79 8.84 12.17
C GLU A 339 0.32 8.89 12.61
N CYS A 340 -0.33 10.05 12.53
CA CYS A 340 -1.61 10.25 13.19
C CYS A 340 -2.83 10.35 12.26
N MET A 341 -2.62 10.62 10.99
CA MET A 341 -3.75 10.76 10.06
C MET A 341 -4.39 9.40 9.75
N PRO A 342 -5.72 9.28 9.83
CA PRO A 342 -6.41 8.01 9.65
C PRO A 342 -6.43 7.49 8.20
N SER A 343 -6.04 8.31 7.25
CA SER A 343 -5.91 7.99 5.82
C SER A 343 -4.84 8.87 5.18
N THR A 344 -4.42 8.49 3.99
CA THR A 344 -3.40 9.21 3.20
C THR A 344 -4.00 10.12 2.12
N ASP A 345 -5.31 10.34 2.14
CA ASP A 345 -6.03 11.14 1.12
C ASP A 345 -5.60 12.62 1.09
N TRP A 346 -4.95 13.12 2.13
CA TRP A 346 -4.39 14.47 2.22
C TRP A 346 -3.10 14.65 1.39
N ILE A 347 -2.38 13.56 1.08
CA ILE A 347 -1.10 13.59 0.37
C ILE A 347 -1.24 14.23 -1.03
N PRO A 348 -2.18 13.83 -1.90
CA PRO A 348 -2.36 14.46 -3.21
C PRO A 348 -2.58 15.98 -3.15
N VAL A 349 -3.17 16.46 -2.06
CA VAL A 349 -3.43 17.91 -1.86
C VAL A 349 -2.11 18.65 -1.63
N ILE A 350 -1.24 18.09 -0.78
CA ILE A 350 0.09 18.66 -0.51
C ILE A 350 0.97 18.61 -1.77
N LEU A 351 0.92 17.50 -2.52
CA LEU A 351 1.65 17.38 -3.79
C LEU A 351 1.18 18.41 -4.81
N ALA A 352 -0.13 18.62 -4.94
CA ALA A 352 -0.70 19.61 -5.86
C ALA A 352 -0.26 21.03 -5.49
N TYR A 353 -0.28 21.37 -4.20
CA TYR A 353 0.17 22.69 -3.73
C TYR A 353 1.68 22.88 -3.98
N GLY A 354 2.50 21.95 -3.53
CA GLY A 354 3.95 22.02 -3.68
C GLY A 354 4.39 22.07 -5.15
N ARG A 355 3.69 21.37 -6.05
CA ARG A 355 3.93 21.43 -7.50
C ARG A 355 3.68 22.80 -8.08
N LYS A 356 2.64 23.51 -7.62
CA LYS A 356 2.25 24.81 -8.16
C LYS A 356 3.00 25.98 -7.53
N PHE A 357 3.15 25.96 -6.21
CA PHE A 357 3.66 27.09 -5.43
C PHE A 357 5.03 26.81 -4.75
N GLY A 358 5.55 25.60 -4.87
CA GLY A 358 6.80 25.22 -4.21
C GLY A 358 6.68 25.25 -2.70
N ASN A 359 7.65 25.88 -2.04
CA ASN A 359 7.69 25.98 -0.58
C ASN A 359 6.96 27.22 -0.03
N ASP A 360 6.46 28.12 -0.92
CA ASP A 360 5.79 29.35 -0.50
C ASP A 360 4.47 29.03 0.21
N GLY A 361 4.35 29.43 1.48
CA GLY A 361 3.19 29.13 2.33
C GLY A 361 2.92 27.65 2.63
N LEU A 362 3.80 26.73 2.24
CA LEU A 362 3.58 25.28 2.30
C LEU A 362 3.32 24.77 3.73
N LEU A 363 4.04 25.29 4.73
CA LEU A 363 3.83 24.92 6.13
C LEU A 363 2.41 25.30 6.60
N GLU A 364 2.02 26.55 6.39
CA GLU A 364 0.70 27.04 6.76
C GLU A 364 -0.42 26.29 6.04
N PHE A 365 -0.23 26.08 4.73
CA PHE A 365 -1.16 25.28 3.93
C PHE A 365 -1.35 23.87 4.50
N THR A 366 -0.25 23.18 4.80
CA THR A 366 -0.28 21.82 5.36
C THR A 366 -1.00 21.79 6.71
N GLN A 367 -0.77 22.78 7.58
CA GLN A 367 -1.49 22.92 8.85
C GLN A 367 -2.98 23.10 8.62
N LYS A 368 -3.42 23.97 7.68
CA LYS A 368 -4.83 24.18 7.36
C LYS A 368 -5.51 22.93 6.84
N VAL A 369 -4.86 22.19 5.93
CA VAL A 369 -5.38 20.92 5.40
C VAL A 369 -5.49 19.85 6.50
N ALA A 370 -4.50 19.75 7.36
CA ALA A 370 -4.51 18.81 8.50
C ALA A 370 -5.65 19.14 9.48
N CYS A 371 -5.75 20.39 9.90
CA CYS A 371 -6.82 20.86 10.79
C CYS A 371 -8.20 20.61 10.18
N LYS A 372 -8.41 20.94 8.89
CA LYS A 372 -9.68 20.69 8.20
C LYS A 372 -10.06 19.22 8.19
N ASN A 373 -9.15 18.34 7.81
CA ASN A 373 -9.43 16.91 7.72
C ASN A 373 -9.72 16.28 9.09
N ILE A 374 -8.98 16.69 10.12
CA ILE A 374 -9.22 16.22 11.52
C ILE A 374 -10.52 16.82 12.07
N ALA A 375 -10.78 18.11 11.85
CA ALA A 375 -12.02 18.76 12.29
C ALA A 375 -13.26 18.12 11.66
N ASP A 376 -13.23 17.81 10.38
CA ASP A 376 -14.31 17.09 9.72
C ASP A 376 -14.52 15.68 10.32
N ALA A 377 -13.44 14.99 10.70
CA ALA A 377 -13.55 13.69 11.38
C ALA A 377 -14.15 13.84 12.78
N VAL A 378 -13.74 14.86 13.55
CA VAL A 378 -14.32 15.20 14.86
C VAL A 378 -15.79 15.56 14.72
N CYS A 379 -16.18 16.31 13.69
CA CYS A 379 -17.56 16.66 13.37
C CYS A 379 -18.39 15.48 12.80
N GLY A 380 -17.85 14.26 12.77
CA GLY A 380 -18.56 13.07 12.32
C GLY A 380 -18.79 12.98 10.82
N LYS A 381 -18.04 13.75 10.01
CA LYS A 381 -18.12 13.67 8.55
C LYS A 381 -17.62 12.33 8.03
N THR A 382 -18.33 11.75 7.07
CA THR A 382 -17.96 10.47 6.46
C THR A 382 -16.62 10.55 5.71
N PRO A 383 -15.88 9.45 5.53
CA PRO A 383 -14.66 9.44 4.73
C PRO A 383 -14.88 10.01 3.32
N SER A 384 -15.98 9.63 2.66
CA SER A 384 -16.31 10.16 1.33
C SER A 384 -16.46 11.68 1.30
N TYR A 385 -17.14 12.25 2.30
CA TYR A 385 -17.28 13.71 2.42
C TYR A 385 -15.92 14.40 2.61
N ARG A 386 -15.04 13.84 3.45
CA ARG A 386 -13.70 14.37 3.69
C ARG A 386 -12.83 14.34 2.44
N ILE A 387 -12.89 13.23 1.67
CA ILE A 387 -12.18 13.12 0.39
C ILE A 387 -12.71 14.16 -0.61
N ASP A 388 -14.02 14.34 -0.70
CA ASP A 388 -14.61 15.36 -1.61
C ASP A 388 -14.15 16.79 -1.23
N ASN A 389 -14.05 17.11 0.08
CA ASN A 389 -13.50 18.39 0.54
C ASN A 389 -12.02 18.56 0.16
N LEU A 390 -11.20 17.52 0.33
CA LEU A 390 -9.79 17.55 -0.07
C LEU A 390 -9.64 17.74 -1.59
N ILE A 391 -10.50 17.14 -2.38
CA ILE A 391 -10.55 17.33 -3.84
C ILE A 391 -10.95 18.77 -4.20
N ASN A 392 -11.90 19.37 -3.49
CA ASN A 392 -12.26 20.76 -3.69
C ASN A 392 -11.08 21.71 -3.44
N ILE A 393 -10.23 21.39 -2.45
CA ILE A 393 -8.99 22.15 -2.23
C ILE A 393 -8.00 21.97 -3.40
N ILE A 394 -7.89 20.78 -4.01
CA ILE A 394 -7.08 20.59 -5.22
C ILE A 394 -7.60 21.46 -6.38
N ASN A 395 -8.92 21.54 -6.56
CA ASN A 395 -9.52 22.43 -7.58
C ASN A 395 -9.22 23.89 -7.28
N LEU A 396 -9.34 24.33 -6.03
CA LEU A 396 -8.97 25.68 -5.61
C LEU A 396 -7.49 25.99 -5.93
N ILE A 397 -6.57 25.06 -5.62
CA ILE A 397 -5.15 25.21 -5.95
C ILE A 397 -4.97 25.41 -7.46
N GLU A 398 -5.68 24.67 -8.30
CA GLU A 398 -5.56 24.79 -9.75
C GLU A 398 -6.01 26.16 -10.27
N GLU A 399 -7.11 26.67 -9.75
CA GLU A 399 -7.70 27.96 -10.16
C GLU A 399 -6.95 29.16 -9.60
N ALA A 400 -6.27 29.03 -8.46
CA ALA A 400 -5.57 30.12 -7.78
C ALA A 400 -4.42 30.69 -8.61
N CYS A 401 -4.22 31.99 -8.58
CA CYS A 401 -3.10 32.67 -9.22
C CYS A 401 -1.86 32.81 -8.31
N ASN A 402 -2.08 32.83 -6.99
CA ASN A 402 -1.04 32.98 -5.97
C ASN A 402 -1.39 32.22 -4.72
N THR A 403 -0.46 32.16 -3.76
CA THR A 403 -0.63 31.41 -2.50
C THR A 403 -1.73 32.00 -1.62
N SER A 404 -1.93 33.33 -1.62
CA SER A 404 -2.99 33.97 -0.83
C SER A 404 -4.39 33.54 -1.26
N ASP A 405 -4.61 33.31 -2.58
CA ASP A 405 -5.90 32.82 -3.09
C ASP A 405 -6.29 31.48 -2.45
N VAL A 406 -5.30 30.65 -2.10
CA VAL A 406 -5.51 29.36 -1.45
C VAL A 406 -5.55 29.51 0.08
N LEU A 407 -4.59 30.24 0.66
CA LEU A 407 -4.45 30.33 2.11
C LEU A 407 -5.59 31.12 2.76
N GLU A 408 -6.13 32.14 2.09
CA GLU A 408 -7.21 32.99 2.60
C GLU A 408 -8.62 32.49 2.23
N ALA A 409 -8.72 31.36 1.52
CA ALA A 409 -10.00 30.76 1.14
C ALA A 409 -10.69 30.09 2.34
N HIS A 410 -11.10 30.87 3.33
CA HIS A 410 -11.59 30.40 4.62
C HIS A 410 -12.74 29.39 4.51
N ASP A 411 -13.63 29.51 3.54
CA ASP A 411 -14.77 28.60 3.34
C ASP A 411 -14.33 27.14 3.13
N TYR A 412 -13.19 26.92 2.44
CA TYR A 412 -12.65 25.58 2.18
C TYR A 412 -12.11 24.89 3.44
N TYR A 413 -11.70 25.67 4.43
CA TYR A 413 -11.14 25.16 5.69
C TYR A 413 -12.15 25.23 6.84
N SER A 414 -13.33 25.82 6.61
CA SER A 414 -14.37 25.97 7.63
C SER A 414 -14.96 24.62 8.07
N PHE A 415 -15.39 24.52 9.32
CA PHE A 415 -16.08 23.39 9.90
C PHE A 415 -17.09 23.85 10.94
N ASN A 416 -17.96 22.97 11.43
CA ASN A 416 -18.92 23.34 12.46
C ASN A 416 -18.23 23.38 13.83
N GLU A 417 -17.85 24.60 14.26
CA GLU A 417 -17.14 24.83 15.54
C GLU A 417 -17.95 24.35 16.75
N GLN A 418 -19.27 24.51 16.76
CA GLN A 418 -20.13 24.07 17.87
C GLN A 418 -20.10 22.56 18.02
N VAL A 419 -20.25 21.81 16.91
CA VAL A 419 -20.18 20.35 16.91
C VAL A 419 -18.77 19.87 17.27
N PHE A 420 -17.75 20.54 16.76
CA PHE A 420 -16.37 20.25 17.11
C PHE A 420 -16.13 20.38 18.61
N MET A 421 -16.49 21.53 19.18
CA MET A 421 -16.34 21.80 20.63
C MET A 421 -17.10 20.81 21.48
N ALA A 422 -18.37 20.52 21.16
CA ALA A 422 -19.16 19.53 21.86
C ALA A 422 -18.49 18.15 21.86
N ASN A 423 -17.92 17.73 20.74
CA ASN A 423 -17.28 16.42 20.60
C ASN A 423 -15.96 16.32 21.36
N ILE A 424 -15.07 17.34 21.30
CA ILE A 424 -13.80 17.30 22.04
C ILE A 424 -13.99 17.46 23.57
N GLN A 425 -15.10 18.03 24.00
CA GLN A 425 -15.48 18.13 25.42
C GLN A 425 -16.16 16.85 25.94
N SER A 426 -16.54 15.93 25.08
CA SER A 426 -17.18 14.66 25.44
C SER A 426 -16.16 13.53 25.70
N GLU A 427 -16.65 12.30 25.83
CA GLU A 427 -15.83 11.10 25.85
C GLU A 427 -15.29 10.81 24.47
N ILE A 428 -13.97 10.89 24.33
CA ILE A 428 -13.32 10.71 23.02
C ILE A 428 -12.42 9.47 22.93
N TYR A 429 -12.15 8.80 24.04
CA TYR A 429 -11.32 7.59 24.00
C TYR A 429 -11.94 6.53 23.08
N GLY A 430 -11.11 5.92 22.23
CA GLY A 430 -11.56 4.94 21.21
C GLY A 430 -12.12 5.57 19.93
N ARG A 431 -12.29 6.89 19.85
CA ARG A 431 -12.62 7.56 18.60
C ARG A 431 -11.40 7.60 17.69
N ARG A 432 -11.61 7.43 16.39
CA ARG A 432 -10.50 7.38 15.38
C ARG A 432 -9.67 8.67 15.33
N TYR A 433 -10.23 9.81 15.74
CA TYR A 433 -9.55 11.11 15.76
C TYR A 433 -8.81 11.41 17.07
N THR A 434 -9.01 10.62 18.14
CA THR A 434 -8.40 10.89 19.46
C THR A 434 -6.88 10.95 19.37
N TYR A 435 -6.29 9.98 18.66
CA TYR A 435 -4.84 9.93 18.49
C TYR A 435 -4.32 11.15 17.72
N ALA A 436 -5.02 11.57 16.67
CA ALA A 436 -4.63 12.75 15.90
C ALA A 436 -4.69 14.05 16.73
N LEU A 437 -5.71 14.23 17.58
CA LEU A 437 -5.78 15.39 18.49
C LEU A 437 -4.62 15.41 19.48
N LEU A 438 -4.28 14.27 20.07
CA LEU A 438 -3.14 14.16 21.01
C LEU A 438 -1.80 14.39 20.30
N MET A 439 -1.63 13.95 19.06
CA MET A 439 -0.42 14.19 18.27
C MET A 439 -0.30 15.67 17.84
N LEU A 440 -1.39 16.36 17.57
CA LEU A 440 -1.37 17.82 17.33
C LEU A 440 -0.97 18.58 18.60
N LEU A 441 -1.39 18.14 19.79
CA LEU A 441 -0.92 18.69 21.06
C LEU A 441 0.57 18.42 21.26
N GLU A 442 1.05 17.23 20.90
CA GLU A 442 2.48 16.92 20.91
C GLU A 442 3.25 17.85 19.96
N TYR A 443 2.77 18.03 18.73
CA TYR A 443 3.37 18.96 17.77
C TYR A 443 3.39 20.41 18.30
N LYS A 444 2.34 20.85 19.03
CA LYS A 444 2.31 22.18 19.64
C LYS A 444 3.40 22.38 20.71
N TYR A 445 3.66 21.35 21.53
CA TYR A 445 4.57 21.47 22.69
C TYR A 445 6.00 21.03 22.44
N LYS A 446 6.24 20.27 21.38
CA LYS A 446 7.55 19.74 21.01
C LYS A 446 8.45 20.83 20.45
N ASP A 447 9.75 20.66 20.63
CA ASP A 447 10.73 21.39 19.81
C ASP A 447 10.55 20.98 18.36
N LYS A 448 10.22 21.92 17.50
CA LYS A 448 9.89 21.69 16.11
C LYS A 448 11.12 21.50 15.22
N SER A 449 12.31 21.77 15.76
CA SER A 449 13.60 21.59 15.09
C SER A 449 14.15 20.17 15.21
N GLU A 450 13.62 19.35 16.14
CA GLU A 450 14.08 17.99 16.37
C GLU A 450 12.95 16.97 16.26
N TRP A 451 13.12 15.94 15.45
CA TRP A 451 12.26 14.77 15.45
C TRP A 451 12.79 13.69 16.38
N LYS A 452 11.92 13.17 17.24
CA LYS A 452 12.19 11.98 18.05
C LYS A 452 11.23 10.88 17.68
N ASP A 453 11.75 9.76 17.23
CA ASP A 453 10.96 8.56 17.03
C ASP A 453 10.69 7.91 18.39
N PHE A 454 9.42 7.79 18.75
CA PHE A 454 8.99 7.15 19.99
C PHE A 454 8.65 5.66 19.82
N GLY A 455 8.81 5.12 18.61
CA GLY A 455 8.37 3.78 18.26
C GLY A 455 6.85 3.63 18.37
N THR A 456 6.37 2.44 18.72
CA THR A 456 4.92 2.20 18.84
C THR A 456 4.34 3.01 19.99
N THR A 457 3.48 3.95 19.65
CA THR A 457 2.79 4.86 20.57
C THR A 457 1.44 4.28 21.01
N SER A 458 0.99 4.61 22.21
CA SER A 458 -0.35 4.31 22.72
C SER A 458 -0.93 5.48 23.52
N ILE A 459 -2.24 5.45 23.68
CA ILE A 459 -2.96 6.40 24.54
C ILE A 459 -3.04 5.80 25.93
N GLU A 460 -2.61 6.56 26.92
CA GLU A 460 -2.66 6.21 28.35
C GLU A 460 -3.74 7.02 29.06
N HIS A 461 -4.44 6.36 29.99
CA HIS A 461 -5.34 6.99 30.93
C HIS A 461 -4.58 7.35 32.22
N ILE A 462 -4.51 8.62 32.56
CA ILE A 462 -3.87 9.05 33.83
C ILE A 462 -4.66 8.49 35.01
N LEU A 463 -5.96 8.82 35.12
CA LEU A 463 -6.92 8.09 35.95
C LEU A 463 -7.27 6.79 35.21
N PRO A 464 -6.89 5.61 35.73
CA PRO A 464 -7.07 4.35 35.00
C PRO A 464 -8.55 3.95 34.87
N GLN A 465 -8.87 3.19 33.84
CA GLN A 465 -10.24 2.71 33.57
C GLN A 465 -10.77 1.80 34.66
N ASN A 466 -9.93 0.96 35.26
CA ASN A 466 -10.30 -0.02 36.28
C ASN A 466 -9.35 0.10 37.48
N PRO A 467 -9.48 1.13 38.31
CA PRO A 467 -8.64 1.30 39.51
C PRO A 467 -8.91 0.19 40.52
N LYS A 468 -7.87 -0.23 41.25
CA LYS A 468 -8.05 -1.19 42.36
C LYS A 468 -8.90 -0.59 43.45
N ALA A 469 -9.77 -1.36 44.06
CA ALA A 469 -10.65 -0.89 45.15
C ALA A 469 -9.88 -0.26 46.35
N THR A 470 -8.63 -0.65 46.56
CA THR A 470 -7.77 -0.11 47.64
C THR A 470 -6.88 1.04 47.19
N SER A 471 -6.91 1.43 45.91
CA SER A 471 -6.06 2.47 45.34
C SER A 471 -6.44 3.86 45.85
N GLN A 472 -5.51 4.81 45.71
CA GLN A 472 -5.78 6.23 46.01
C GLN A 472 -6.85 6.80 45.06
N TRP A 473 -6.96 6.28 43.82
CA TRP A 473 -7.96 6.69 42.86
C TRP A 473 -9.40 6.59 43.34
N VAL A 474 -9.74 5.54 44.10
CA VAL A 474 -11.09 5.32 44.63
C VAL A 474 -11.39 6.23 45.82
N LYS A 475 -10.35 6.76 46.50
CA LYS A 475 -10.50 7.74 47.58
C LYS A 475 -10.64 9.16 47.04
N ASP A 476 -9.90 9.48 45.95
CA ASP A 476 -9.86 10.83 45.41
C ASP A 476 -11.01 11.13 44.44
N PHE A 477 -11.56 10.08 43.79
CA PHE A 477 -12.66 10.17 42.84
C PHE A 477 -13.81 9.28 43.30
N ASP A 478 -15.01 9.82 43.43
CA ASP A 478 -16.22 9.02 43.52
C ASP A 478 -16.55 8.29 42.22
N GLU A 479 -17.56 7.43 42.22
CA GLU A 479 -17.90 6.61 41.05
C GLU A 479 -18.37 7.47 39.87
N GLU A 480 -19.20 8.50 40.13
CA GLU A 480 -19.71 9.41 39.10
C GLU A 480 -18.58 10.23 38.48
N GLN A 481 -17.63 10.71 39.26
CA GLN A 481 -16.46 11.44 38.81
C GLN A 481 -15.54 10.54 37.96
N ARG A 482 -15.34 9.26 38.35
CA ARG A 482 -14.57 8.31 37.52
C ARG A 482 -15.22 8.08 36.16
N ASP A 483 -16.52 7.81 36.15
CA ASP A 483 -17.27 7.63 34.89
C ASP A 483 -17.19 8.87 34.01
N TYR A 484 -17.29 10.06 34.62
CA TYR A 484 -17.27 11.32 33.88
C TYR A 484 -15.90 11.65 33.29
N TYR A 485 -14.78 11.46 34.02
CA TYR A 485 -13.47 11.95 33.59
C TYR A 485 -12.64 10.93 32.82
N THR A 486 -12.82 9.63 33.02
CA THR A 486 -11.91 8.59 32.55
C THR A 486 -11.63 8.69 31.06
N HIS A 487 -12.65 8.87 30.23
CA HIS A 487 -12.54 8.84 28.76
C HIS A 487 -12.46 10.22 28.08
N ARG A 488 -12.33 11.28 28.85
CA ARG A 488 -12.20 12.65 28.35
C ARG A 488 -10.77 13.00 28.04
N ILE A 489 -10.57 13.93 27.09
CA ILE A 489 -9.23 14.28 26.58
C ILE A 489 -8.29 14.79 27.69
N GLY A 490 -8.81 15.47 28.69
CA GLY A 490 -8.02 15.95 29.85
C GLY A 490 -7.39 14.84 30.68
N ASN A 491 -7.91 13.63 30.60
CA ASN A 491 -7.35 12.45 31.27
C ASN A 491 -6.50 11.57 30.40
N LEU A 492 -6.32 11.93 29.11
CA LEU A 492 -5.59 11.13 28.13
C LEU A 492 -4.23 11.74 27.82
N CYS A 493 -3.22 10.90 27.68
CA CYS A 493 -1.90 11.33 27.24
C CYS A 493 -1.23 10.30 26.33
N LEU A 494 -0.20 10.73 25.59
CA LEU A 494 0.61 9.85 24.73
C LEU A 494 1.71 9.19 25.54
N ILE A 495 1.96 7.90 25.26
CA ILE A 495 3.02 7.12 25.89
C ILE A 495 3.56 6.08 24.92
N GLY A 496 4.85 5.72 25.04
CA GLY A 496 5.37 4.56 24.35
C GLY A 496 4.75 3.25 24.88
N ARG A 497 4.39 2.34 23.97
CA ARG A 497 3.65 1.10 24.32
C ARG A 497 4.30 0.27 25.43
N ARG A 498 5.64 0.18 25.45
CA ARG A 498 6.37 -0.53 26.51
C ARG A 498 6.17 0.10 27.90
N LYS A 499 6.12 1.44 27.98
CA LYS A 499 5.86 2.16 29.23
C LYS A 499 4.42 2.00 29.67
N ASN A 500 3.46 2.05 28.75
CA ASN A 500 2.04 1.90 29.06
C ASN A 500 1.76 0.59 29.79
N SER A 501 2.29 -0.53 29.31
CA SER A 501 2.14 -1.83 29.98
C SER A 501 2.71 -1.87 31.41
N SER A 502 3.67 -1.00 31.72
CA SER A 502 4.30 -0.93 33.08
C SER A 502 3.57 0.01 34.03
N LEU A 503 2.80 0.98 33.52
CA LEU A 503 2.08 1.95 34.35
C LEU A 503 0.71 1.41 34.82
N GLY A 504 -0.05 0.82 33.90
CA GLY A 504 -1.33 0.15 34.22
C GLY A 504 -2.19 0.92 35.24
N ASN A 505 -2.61 0.22 36.28
CA ASN A 505 -3.51 0.75 37.34
C ASN A 505 -2.75 1.31 38.56
N LEU A 506 -1.47 1.72 38.39
CA LEU A 506 -0.69 2.29 39.51
C LEU A 506 -1.28 3.62 39.97
N ASP A 507 -1.06 3.96 41.25
CA ASP A 507 -1.42 5.26 41.80
C ASP A 507 -0.61 6.40 41.17
N TYR A 508 -1.12 7.63 41.19
CA TYR A 508 -0.59 8.76 40.46
C TYR A 508 0.89 9.03 40.71
N GLN A 509 1.31 9.05 41.97
CA GLN A 509 2.71 9.30 42.32
C GLN A 509 3.65 8.21 41.82
N GLU A 510 3.21 6.97 41.76
CA GLU A 510 4.00 5.88 41.20
C GLU A 510 4.05 5.98 39.66
N LYS A 511 2.94 6.35 38.98
CA LYS A 511 2.92 6.67 37.55
C LYS A 511 3.90 7.80 37.22
N LEU A 512 3.84 8.91 37.99
CA LEU A 512 4.72 10.06 37.82
C LEU A 512 6.20 9.65 37.94
N LYS A 513 6.56 8.91 38.99
CA LYS A 513 7.91 8.43 39.21
C LYS A 513 8.39 7.57 38.03
N ARG A 514 7.62 6.58 37.62
CA ARG A 514 7.97 5.68 36.50
C ARG A 514 7.99 6.40 35.17
N TYR A 515 7.15 7.39 34.96
CA TYR A 515 7.14 8.18 33.73
C TYR A 515 8.45 8.91 33.51
N PHE A 516 9.07 9.46 34.59
CA PHE A 516 10.34 10.17 34.53
C PHE A 516 11.57 9.27 34.79
N GLU A 517 11.40 8.04 35.29
CA GLU A 517 12.50 7.09 35.42
C GLU A 517 13.08 6.76 34.06
N LYS A 518 14.44 6.81 33.97
CA LYS A 518 15.23 6.38 32.79
C LYS A 518 15.30 7.32 31.58
N ASN A 519 15.08 8.61 31.68
CA ASN A 519 15.33 9.59 30.58
C ASN A 519 14.99 9.12 29.13
N ILE A 520 14.18 8.08 29.00
CA ILE A 520 13.81 7.51 27.71
C ILE A 520 12.64 8.31 27.16
N GLY A 521 12.83 8.91 26.00
CA GLY A 521 11.93 9.71 25.23
C GLY A 521 10.46 9.72 25.69
N SER A 522 10.07 10.77 26.35
CA SER A 522 8.67 11.00 26.74
C SER A 522 8.10 12.13 25.91
N PHE A 523 6.81 12.01 25.56
CA PHE A 523 6.11 13.02 24.81
C PHE A 523 6.08 14.36 25.57
N ALA A 524 6.34 15.47 24.88
CA ALA A 524 6.37 16.81 25.46
C ALA A 524 5.00 17.19 26.03
N SER A 525 3.91 16.82 25.35
CA SER A 525 2.53 16.99 25.80
C SER A 525 2.27 16.30 27.12
N SER A 526 2.73 15.05 27.28
CA SER A 526 2.58 14.28 28.52
C SER A 526 3.48 14.81 29.64
N GLN A 527 4.73 15.20 29.30
CA GLN A 527 5.63 15.84 30.29
C GLN A 527 4.99 17.12 30.85
N LYS A 528 4.33 17.90 30.00
CA LYS A 528 3.66 19.13 30.45
C LYS A 528 2.60 18.83 31.49
N ILE A 529 1.79 17.79 31.32
CA ILE A 529 0.78 17.38 32.30
C ILE A 529 1.44 17.07 33.66
N TYR A 530 2.39 16.15 33.67
CA TYR A 530 3.05 15.71 34.92
C TYR A 530 3.88 16.81 35.59
N LYS A 531 4.45 17.76 34.85
CA LYS A 531 5.15 18.93 35.39
C LYS A 531 4.17 19.97 35.98
N THR A 532 3.00 20.13 35.37
CA THR A 532 1.97 21.07 35.83
C THR A 532 1.30 20.57 37.12
N TYR A 533 1.09 19.25 37.23
CA TYR A 533 0.40 18.61 38.34
C TYR A 533 1.30 17.61 39.09
N PRO A 534 2.40 18.07 39.75
CA PRO A 534 3.38 17.15 40.32
C PRO A 534 2.92 16.45 41.61
N ASN A 535 1.87 16.98 42.29
CA ASN A 535 1.48 16.51 43.60
C ASN A 535 0.36 15.47 43.61
N ALA A 536 -0.70 15.69 42.82
CA ALA A 536 -1.87 14.83 42.82
C ALA A 536 -2.66 14.97 41.50
N TRP A 537 -3.40 13.93 41.18
CA TRP A 537 -4.39 13.92 40.11
C TRP A 537 -5.75 13.73 40.72
N THR A 538 -6.51 14.81 40.86
CA THR A 538 -7.80 14.90 41.54
C THR A 538 -8.87 15.37 40.55
N PRO A 539 -10.18 15.30 40.87
CA PRO A 539 -11.22 15.86 40.02
C PRO A 539 -10.97 17.31 39.59
N ASP A 540 -10.44 18.16 40.48
CA ASP A 540 -10.13 19.55 40.17
C ASP A 540 -8.97 19.66 39.17
N THR A 541 -7.90 18.89 39.38
CA THR A 541 -6.75 18.92 38.45
C THR A 541 -7.08 18.34 37.10
N VAL A 542 -7.92 17.29 36.99
CA VAL A 542 -8.42 16.78 35.71
C VAL A 542 -9.28 17.83 35.01
N LYS A 543 -10.15 18.51 35.72
CA LYS A 543 -10.99 19.57 35.17
C LYS A 543 -10.13 20.71 34.63
N GLU A 544 -9.17 21.20 35.38
CA GLU A 544 -8.25 22.25 34.99
C GLU A 544 -7.43 21.82 33.75
N ASN A 545 -6.93 20.58 33.72
CA ASN A 545 -6.22 20.05 32.58
C ASN A 545 -7.12 19.90 31.34
N GLN A 546 -8.38 19.50 31.50
CA GLN A 546 -9.38 19.44 30.44
C GLN A 546 -9.57 20.83 29.81
N GLU A 547 -9.78 21.85 30.63
CA GLU A 547 -9.94 23.23 30.16
C GLU A 547 -8.69 23.72 29.42
N ARG A 548 -7.49 23.45 29.93
CA ARG A 548 -6.21 23.77 29.30
C ARG A 548 -6.07 23.10 27.95
N VAL A 549 -6.30 21.78 27.87
CA VAL A 549 -6.18 21.02 26.62
C VAL A 549 -7.18 21.49 25.58
N ILE A 550 -8.41 21.78 25.98
CA ILE A 550 -9.43 22.34 25.10
C ILE A 550 -9.01 23.70 24.56
N LYS A 551 -8.48 24.57 25.41
CA LYS A 551 -7.93 25.86 24.96
C LYS A 551 -6.79 25.70 23.96
N ASP A 552 -5.87 24.78 24.22
CA ASP A 552 -4.78 24.48 23.28
C ASP A 552 -5.29 23.98 21.92
N LEU A 553 -6.32 23.14 21.91
CA LEU A 553 -6.97 22.69 20.69
C LEU A 553 -7.69 23.83 19.98
N MET A 554 -8.39 24.71 20.70
CA MET A 554 -9.01 25.91 20.09
C MET A 554 -7.98 26.76 19.38
N GLU A 555 -6.81 26.98 19.98
CA GLU A 555 -5.72 27.73 19.34
C GLU A 555 -5.21 27.01 18.08
N ILE A 556 -5.00 25.68 18.12
CA ILE A 556 -4.56 24.88 16.96
C ILE A 556 -5.57 24.99 15.80
N PHE A 557 -6.87 24.91 16.11
CA PHE A 557 -7.94 24.93 15.11
C PHE A 557 -8.46 26.34 14.77
N GLY A 558 -7.89 27.39 15.36
CA GLY A 558 -8.27 28.77 15.09
C GLY A 558 -9.66 29.17 15.62
N ILE A 559 -10.18 28.46 16.63
CA ILE A 559 -11.51 28.70 17.22
C ILE A 559 -11.43 29.86 18.23
N LYS A 560 -12.34 30.83 18.13
CA LYS A 560 -12.38 32.00 19.02
C LYS A 560 -13.07 31.70 20.36
N ASP A 561 -12.64 32.36 21.45
CA ASP A 561 -13.14 32.16 22.83
C ASP A 561 -14.66 32.29 23.01
N SER A 562 -15.36 32.96 22.07
CA SER A 562 -16.83 33.08 22.14
C SER A 562 -17.59 31.76 22.05
N CYS A 563 -16.95 30.71 21.52
CA CYS A 563 -17.52 29.37 21.39
C CYS A 563 -17.34 28.46 22.62
N SER A 564 -16.53 28.89 23.62
CA SER A 564 -16.17 28.05 24.77
C SER A 564 -17.29 27.85 25.81
N LYS A 565 -18.42 28.58 25.73
CA LYS A 565 -19.52 28.58 26.71
C LYS A 565 -20.70 27.66 26.36
N THR A 566 -20.61 26.87 25.28
CA THR A 566 -21.66 25.89 24.98
C THR A 566 -21.51 24.66 25.86
N GLU A 567 -22.55 24.34 26.65
CA GLU A 567 -22.63 23.05 27.34
C GLU A 567 -22.46 21.91 26.31
N PRO A 568 -21.75 20.80 26.67
CA PRO A 568 -21.57 19.68 25.75
C PRO A 568 -22.95 19.14 25.35
N LEU A 569 -23.21 19.15 24.04
CA LEU A 569 -24.41 18.53 23.48
C LEU A 569 -24.43 17.06 23.88
N SER A 570 -25.58 16.58 24.38
CA SER A 570 -25.77 15.16 24.62
C SER A 570 -25.55 14.36 23.31
N TYR A 571 -25.23 13.08 23.43
CA TYR A 571 -25.05 12.20 22.24
C TYR A 571 -26.25 12.27 21.29
N ILE A 572 -27.45 12.37 21.83
CA ILE A 572 -28.70 12.50 21.05
C ILE A 572 -28.72 13.82 20.27
N GLU A 573 -28.36 14.92 20.88
CA GLU A 573 -28.29 16.25 20.26
C GLU A 573 -27.21 16.28 19.17
N GLN A 574 -26.06 15.66 19.41
CA GLN A 574 -25.00 15.51 18.40
C GLN A 574 -25.49 14.73 17.18
N GLN A 575 -26.20 13.62 17.40
CA GLN A 575 -26.78 12.84 16.29
C GLN A 575 -27.85 13.63 15.55
N LYS A 576 -28.65 14.44 16.22
CA LYS A 576 -29.65 15.34 15.61
C LYS A 576 -29.04 16.45 14.77
N THR A 577 -27.83 16.89 15.07
CA THR A 577 -27.11 17.89 14.24
C THR A 577 -26.71 17.31 12.86
N ILE A 578 -26.41 16.00 12.83
CA ILE A 578 -26.02 15.29 11.59
C ILE A 578 -27.25 14.76 10.87
N PHE A 579 -28.18 14.21 11.65
CA PHE A 579 -29.43 13.61 11.20
C PHE A 579 -30.59 14.21 12.00
N PRO A 580 -31.23 15.28 11.50
CA PRO A 580 -32.24 16.03 12.26
C PRO A 580 -33.34 15.18 12.88
N ASN A 581 -33.68 14.06 12.27
CA ASN A 581 -34.69 13.14 12.78
C ASN A 581 -34.10 11.94 13.57
N ALA A 582 -32.82 12.01 13.97
CA ALA A 582 -32.21 10.97 14.81
C ALA A 582 -32.94 10.88 16.16
N TYR A 583 -33.24 9.63 16.60
CA TYR A 583 -33.96 9.32 17.84
C TYR A 583 -35.40 9.84 17.94
N GLU A 584 -35.91 10.54 16.90
CA GLU A 584 -37.32 10.87 16.84
C GLU A 584 -38.18 9.61 16.62
N PRO A 585 -39.38 9.52 17.17
CA PRO A 585 -40.31 8.43 16.90
C PRO A 585 -40.62 8.31 15.39
N TRP A 586 -40.75 7.10 14.89
CA TRP A 586 -41.20 6.85 13.52
C TRP A 586 -42.71 7.03 13.47
N SER A 587 -43.18 7.85 12.55
CA SER A 587 -44.62 7.97 12.27
C SER A 587 -45.11 6.82 11.41
N VAL A 588 -46.41 6.52 11.46
CA VAL A 588 -47.05 5.51 10.58
C VAL A 588 -46.89 5.90 9.11
N ILE A 589 -46.82 7.19 8.81
CA ILE A 589 -46.61 7.72 7.47
C ILE A 589 -45.18 7.44 7.00
N ASP A 590 -44.19 7.67 7.85
CA ASP A 590 -42.77 7.39 7.56
C ASP A 590 -42.55 5.90 7.35
N ASP A 591 -43.17 5.04 8.15
CA ASP A 591 -43.09 3.58 8.01
C ASP A 591 -43.59 3.10 6.64
N LYS A 592 -44.75 3.56 6.23
CA LYS A 592 -45.32 3.23 4.91
C LYS A 592 -44.43 3.75 3.79
N LYS A 593 -43.98 5.01 3.89
CA LYS A 593 -43.10 5.63 2.91
C LYS A 593 -41.74 4.93 2.82
N LEU A 594 -41.17 4.54 3.96
CA LEU A 594 -39.89 3.81 4.03
C LEU A 594 -39.96 2.46 3.29
N VAL A 595 -41.02 1.67 3.57
CA VAL A 595 -41.24 0.36 2.93
C VAL A 595 -41.49 0.51 1.43
N THR A 596 -42.26 1.52 1.03
CA THR A 596 -42.55 1.79 -0.39
C THR A 596 -41.31 2.14 -1.16
N LEU A 597 -40.50 3.12 -0.68
CA LEU A 597 -39.29 3.55 -1.33
C LEU A 597 -38.20 2.45 -1.37
N TYR A 598 -38.15 1.61 -0.35
CA TYR A 598 -37.28 0.44 -0.34
C TYR A 598 -37.66 -0.57 -1.41
N LYS A 599 -38.98 -0.85 -1.56
CA LYS A 599 -39.50 -1.75 -2.62
C LYS A 599 -39.30 -1.18 -4.02
N GLU A 600 -39.26 0.14 -4.17
CA GLU A 600 -38.93 0.85 -5.41
C GLU A 600 -37.43 0.81 -5.75
N GLY A 601 -36.61 0.15 -4.92
CA GLY A 601 -35.18 -0.03 -5.16
C GLY A 601 -34.27 1.11 -4.68
N LYS A 602 -34.79 2.02 -3.81
CA LYS A 602 -33.95 3.07 -3.21
C LYS A 602 -32.88 2.47 -2.30
N SER A 603 -31.64 2.91 -2.48
CA SER A 603 -30.52 2.51 -1.63
C SER A 603 -30.65 3.03 -0.20
N VAL A 604 -30.02 2.33 0.76
CA VAL A 604 -30.00 2.78 2.16
C VAL A 604 -29.49 4.21 2.30
N ASN A 605 -28.50 4.62 1.49
CA ASN A 605 -27.98 5.98 1.51
C ASN A 605 -28.99 7.03 1.02
N GLU A 606 -29.79 6.73 0.02
CA GLU A 606 -30.89 7.59 -0.42
C GLU A 606 -31.95 7.71 0.67
N LEU A 607 -32.29 6.60 1.32
CA LEU A 607 -33.27 6.57 2.42
C LEU A 607 -32.76 7.37 3.62
N MET A 608 -31.47 7.32 3.96
CA MET A 608 -30.87 8.16 5.01
C MET A 608 -31.10 9.65 4.73
N ASN A 609 -30.91 10.08 3.48
CA ASN A 609 -31.10 11.47 3.08
C ASN A 609 -32.57 11.90 3.08
N ILE A 610 -33.47 11.01 2.65
CA ILE A 610 -34.92 11.29 2.60
C ILE A 610 -35.53 11.39 4.00
N PHE A 611 -35.13 10.49 4.89
CA PHE A 611 -35.67 10.44 6.26
C PHE A 611 -34.83 11.23 7.29
N LEU A 612 -33.69 11.78 6.89
CA LEU A 612 -32.75 12.49 7.75
C LEU A 612 -32.37 11.68 8.99
N ARG A 613 -32.12 10.37 8.80
CA ARG A 613 -31.78 9.41 9.85
C ARG A 613 -30.52 8.64 9.50
N ASN A 614 -29.81 8.18 10.51
CA ASN A 614 -28.59 7.42 10.32
C ASN A 614 -28.86 6.01 9.76
N ARG A 615 -27.83 5.38 9.21
CA ARG A 615 -27.88 4.06 8.57
C ARG A 615 -28.45 2.97 9.48
N GLY A 616 -28.05 2.99 10.78
CA GLY A 616 -28.54 2.03 11.76
C GLY A 616 -30.03 2.15 12.01
N ALA A 617 -30.55 3.39 12.10
CA ALA A 617 -31.99 3.64 12.29
C ALA A 617 -32.82 3.19 11.08
N ILE A 618 -32.35 3.44 9.84
CA ILE A 618 -33.01 2.98 8.60
C ILE A 618 -33.04 1.45 8.57
N LYS A 619 -31.90 0.79 8.79
CA LYS A 619 -31.81 -0.68 8.75
C LYS A 619 -32.66 -1.35 9.83
N ALA A 620 -32.52 -0.90 11.08
CA ALA A 620 -33.30 -1.45 12.18
C ALA A 620 -34.81 -1.29 11.96
N ARG A 621 -35.25 -0.16 11.36
CA ARG A 621 -36.67 0.06 11.08
C ARG A 621 -37.16 -0.81 9.93
N LEU A 622 -36.38 -0.94 8.85
CA LEU A 622 -36.70 -1.84 7.73
C LEU A 622 -36.77 -3.30 8.20
N LEU A 623 -35.82 -3.76 8.99
CA LEU A 623 -35.84 -5.11 9.57
C LEU A 623 -37.12 -5.34 10.39
N LYS A 624 -37.50 -4.35 11.22
CA LYS A 624 -38.72 -4.42 12.04
C LYS A 624 -40.02 -4.47 11.21
N LEU A 625 -40.06 -3.76 10.08
CA LEU A 625 -41.27 -3.64 9.24
C LEU A 625 -41.39 -4.73 8.18
N THR A 626 -40.27 -5.23 7.69
CA THR A 626 -40.24 -6.17 6.54
C THR A 626 -39.68 -7.54 6.90
N GLY A 627 -39.00 -7.69 8.01
CA GLY A 627 -38.26 -8.90 8.39
C GLY A 627 -37.01 -9.17 7.56
N ILE A 628 -36.61 -8.25 6.66
CA ILE A 628 -35.44 -8.40 5.78
C ILE A 628 -34.24 -7.77 6.43
N ASP A 629 -33.18 -8.57 6.62
CA ASP A 629 -31.86 -8.10 7.04
C ASP A 629 -31.07 -7.67 5.80
N ILE A 630 -30.74 -6.38 5.70
CA ILE A 630 -30.12 -5.76 4.52
C ILE A 630 -28.61 -6.04 4.46
N ASP A 631 -28.02 -6.61 5.50
CA ASP A 631 -26.61 -6.99 5.55
C ASP A 631 -26.38 -8.48 5.21
N LYS A 632 -27.45 -9.21 4.97
CA LYS A 632 -27.48 -10.57 4.44
C LYS A 632 -28.04 -10.57 3.03
#